data_cb6d0a936ef056fcbc567e3f59e437b1
#
_entry.id   cb6d0a936ef056fcbc567e3f59e437b1
#
_cell.length_a   1.000
_cell.length_b   1.000
_cell.length_c   1.000
_cell.angle_alpha   90.00
_cell.angle_beta   90.00
_cell.angle_gamma   90.00
#
_symmetry.space_group_name_H-M   'P 1'
#
loop_
_entity.id
_entity.type
_entity.pdbx_description
1 polymer ?
#
loop_
_entity_poly.entity_id
_entity_poly.type
_entity_poly.pdbx_seq_one_letter_code
_entity_poly.pdbx_strand_id
1 'polypeptide(L)'
;MRYLDPKADLTFKKVFGEHPDLVISLLNALLPLEPEEEVMEIEYLPAELVPENPLRKNGIVDVRCKDKRGRQYLVEMQMVWSPEFQQRVLFNASKAYVRQVKTGEEYELLQLVYSLNLVNEVFEPELEGFYHYYKMVHVEHSEKSNRRSSFDFR
;
A
#
# COMPACT_ATOMS: atom_id res chain seq x y z
N MET A 1 -13.53 -31.26 -4.91
CA MET A 1 -13.07 -30.24 -3.94
C MET A 1 -13.27 -28.88 -4.59
N ARG A 2 -14.00 -27.94 -3.98
CA ARG A 2 -14.24 -26.62 -4.56
C ARG A 2 -13.23 -25.66 -3.94
N TYR A 3 -12.28 -25.18 -4.73
CA TYR A 3 -11.31 -24.18 -4.26
C TYR A 3 -12.00 -22.82 -4.14
N LEU A 4 -11.62 -22.04 -3.12
CA LEU A 4 -12.06 -20.66 -2.99
C LEU A 4 -11.29 -19.78 -4.00
N ASP A 5 -11.97 -18.78 -4.54
CA ASP A 5 -11.34 -17.80 -5.43
C ASP A 5 -10.38 -16.94 -4.60
N PRO A 6 -9.06 -16.94 -4.91
CA PRO A 6 -8.08 -16.15 -4.17
C PRO A 6 -8.29 -14.64 -4.30
N LYS A 7 -9.06 -14.19 -5.29
CA LYS A 7 -9.41 -12.78 -5.49
C LYS A 7 -10.62 -12.33 -4.67
N ALA A 8 -11.40 -13.28 -4.13
CA ALA A 8 -12.52 -12.93 -3.26
C ALA A 8 -11.99 -12.27 -1.96
N ASP A 9 -12.60 -11.14 -1.59
CA ASP A 9 -12.19 -10.30 -0.46
C ASP A 9 -11.83 -11.09 0.82
N LEU A 10 -12.74 -11.96 1.27
CA LEU A 10 -12.51 -12.75 2.46
C LEU A 10 -11.34 -13.74 2.31
N THR A 11 -11.21 -14.36 1.12
CA THR A 11 -10.14 -15.32 0.84
C THR A 11 -8.79 -14.59 0.78
N PHE A 12 -8.75 -13.46 0.11
CA PHE A 12 -7.55 -12.62 0.00
C PHE A 12 -7.05 -12.18 1.38
N LYS A 13 -7.95 -11.60 2.19
CA LYS A 13 -7.64 -11.19 3.57
C LYS A 13 -7.14 -12.34 4.43
N LYS A 14 -7.74 -13.51 4.30
CA LYS A 14 -7.33 -14.69 5.05
C LYS A 14 -5.96 -15.19 4.60
N VAL A 15 -5.74 -15.30 3.30
CA VAL A 15 -4.45 -15.78 2.74
C VAL A 15 -3.32 -14.83 3.09
N PHE A 16 -3.46 -13.55 2.80
CA PHE A 16 -2.38 -12.57 3.00
C PHE A 16 -2.36 -11.97 4.41
N GLY A 17 -3.45 -12.03 5.15
CA GLY A 17 -3.49 -11.56 6.54
C GLY A 17 -2.99 -12.59 7.57
N GLU A 18 -2.89 -13.87 7.21
CA GLU A 18 -2.44 -14.94 8.12
C GLU A 18 -1.08 -15.53 7.73
N HIS A 19 -0.56 -15.23 6.51
CA HIS A 19 0.68 -15.82 5.98
C HIS A 19 1.70 -14.73 5.62
N PRO A 20 2.55 -14.32 6.55
CA PRO A 20 3.53 -13.26 6.32
C PRO A 20 4.55 -13.58 5.22
N ASP A 21 4.91 -14.85 5.03
CA ASP A 21 5.77 -15.33 3.96
C ASP A 21 5.20 -15.02 2.56
N LEU A 22 3.89 -15.17 2.40
CA LEU A 22 3.21 -14.84 1.14
C LEU A 22 3.16 -13.34 0.90
N VAL A 23 2.94 -12.53 1.94
CA VAL A 23 3.00 -11.06 1.84
C VAL A 23 4.41 -10.60 1.46
N ILE A 24 5.43 -11.10 2.13
CA ILE A 24 6.84 -10.80 1.83
C ILE A 24 7.17 -11.13 0.38
N SER A 25 6.79 -12.33 -0.07
CA SER A 25 7.01 -12.76 -1.46
C SER A 25 6.31 -11.82 -2.45
N LEU A 26 5.05 -11.45 -2.18
CA LEU A 26 4.27 -10.54 -3.01
C LEU A 26 4.91 -9.14 -3.09
N LEU A 27 5.30 -8.58 -1.95
CA LEU A 27 5.92 -7.26 -1.87
C LEU A 27 7.25 -7.23 -2.64
N ASN A 28 8.13 -8.20 -2.42
CA ASN A 28 9.44 -8.27 -3.09
C ASN A 28 9.30 -8.53 -4.60
N ALA A 29 8.26 -9.25 -5.03
CA ALA A 29 8.02 -9.50 -6.45
C ALA A 29 7.47 -8.28 -7.21
N LEU A 30 6.69 -7.44 -6.56
CA LEU A 30 5.92 -6.39 -7.23
C LEU A 30 6.37 -4.96 -6.90
N LEU A 31 7.07 -4.73 -5.80
CA LEU A 31 7.60 -3.41 -5.48
C LEU A 31 9.00 -3.20 -6.09
N PRO A 32 9.36 -1.96 -6.48
CA PRO A 32 10.67 -1.65 -7.05
C PRO A 32 11.70 -1.46 -5.93
N LEU A 33 11.89 -2.48 -5.16
CA LEU A 33 12.88 -2.48 -4.08
C LEU A 33 14.25 -2.83 -4.66
N GLU A 34 15.27 -2.10 -4.24
CA GLU A 34 16.65 -2.52 -4.50
C GLU A 34 16.97 -3.77 -3.66
N PRO A 35 17.98 -4.58 -4.04
CA PRO A 35 18.33 -5.80 -3.29
C PRO A 35 18.54 -5.57 -1.78
N GLU A 36 19.11 -4.42 -1.42
CA GLU A 36 19.35 -4.04 -0.02
C GLU A 36 18.07 -3.57 0.69
N GLU A 37 17.00 -3.35 -0.07
CA GLU A 37 15.70 -2.88 0.42
C GLU A 37 14.66 -4.00 0.50
N GLU A 38 15.00 -5.23 0.11
CA GLU A 38 14.09 -6.36 0.22
C GLU A 38 13.46 -6.49 1.60
N VAL A 39 12.19 -6.84 1.61
CA VAL A 39 11.42 -7.10 2.83
C VAL A 39 11.74 -8.51 3.30
N MET A 40 12.37 -8.64 4.45
CA MET A 40 12.75 -9.93 5.04
C MET A 40 11.79 -10.39 6.13
N GLU A 41 11.13 -9.44 6.78
CA GLU A 41 10.24 -9.70 7.90
C GLU A 41 9.20 -8.59 8.00
N ILE A 42 7.98 -8.95 8.39
CA ILE A 42 6.89 -7.99 8.59
C ILE A 42 6.21 -8.19 9.93
N GLU A 43 5.63 -7.11 10.44
CA GLU A 43 4.67 -7.09 11.54
C GLU A 43 3.33 -6.60 11.00
N TYR A 44 2.27 -7.39 11.19
CA TYR A 44 0.93 -6.93 10.82
C TYR A 44 0.46 -5.78 11.71
N LEU A 45 -0.19 -4.82 11.08
CA LEU A 45 -0.83 -3.69 11.74
C LEU A 45 -2.35 -3.78 11.55
N PRO A 46 -3.15 -3.14 12.40
CA PRO A 46 -4.59 -3.07 12.19
C PRO A 46 -4.92 -2.55 10.78
N ALA A 47 -5.69 -3.33 10.03
CA ALA A 47 -6.12 -2.99 8.67
C ALA A 47 -7.09 -1.80 8.65
N GLU A 48 -7.77 -1.55 9.77
CA GLU A 48 -8.64 -0.41 9.94
C GLU A 48 -7.88 0.84 10.36
N LEU A 49 -7.98 1.88 9.54
CA LEU A 49 -7.38 3.19 9.75
C LEU A 49 -8.41 4.12 10.43
N VAL A 50 -8.78 3.80 11.68
CA VAL A 50 -9.77 4.53 12.47
C VAL A 50 -9.34 6.00 12.61
N PRO A 51 -10.19 6.98 12.27
CA PRO A 51 -9.85 8.38 12.48
C PRO A 51 -9.92 8.74 13.98
N GLU A 52 -9.07 9.66 14.41
CA GLU A 52 -9.13 10.22 15.78
C GLU A 52 -10.46 10.94 16.05
N ASN A 53 -11.05 11.51 15.00
CA ASN A 53 -12.37 12.15 15.08
C ASN A 53 -13.43 11.23 14.45
N PRO A 54 -14.47 10.81 15.21
CA PRO A 54 -15.53 9.92 14.72
C PRO A 54 -16.32 10.45 13.52
N LEU A 55 -16.30 11.78 13.31
CA LEU A 55 -16.98 12.41 12.16
C LEU A 55 -16.19 12.31 10.85
N ARG A 56 -14.94 11.82 10.89
CA ARG A 56 -14.12 11.64 9.69
C ARG A 56 -14.28 10.24 9.12
N LYS A 57 -14.16 10.15 7.80
CA LYS A 57 -14.25 8.88 7.08
C LYS A 57 -13.18 7.89 7.55
N ASN A 58 -13.61 6.67 7.82
CA ASN A 58 -12.72 5.55 8.10
C ASN A 58 -12.02 5.08 6.81
N GLY A 59 -10.83 4.53 6.94
CA GLY A 59 -10.14 3.81 5.88
C GLY A 59 -10.01 2.34 6.30
N ILE A 60 -10.29 1.42 5.39
CA ILE A 60 -10.08 -0.01 5.60
C ILE A 60 -9.29 -0.50 4.40
N VAL A 61 -8.22 -1.24 4.65
CA VAL A 61 -7.42 -1.94 3.65
C VAL A 61 -7.48 -3.44 3.89
N ASP A 62 -7.12 -4.25 2.91
CA ASP A 62 -7.20 -5.70 3.09
C ASP A 62 -6.09 -6.21 4.00
N VAL A 63 -4.86 -5.77 3.76
CA VAL A 63 -3.70 -6.09 4.59
C VAL A 63 -2.90 -4.83 4.86
N ARG A 64 -2.44 -4.65 6.09
CA ARG A 64 -1.51 -3.59 6.48
C ARG A 64 -0.39 -4.18 7.32
N CYS A 65 0.84 -3.87 6.96
CA CYS A 65 2.01 -4.32 7.72
C CYS A 65 3.13 -3.28 7.68
N LYS A 66 4.15 -3.49 8.51
CA LYS A 66 5.41 -2.74 8.47
C LYS A 66 6.59 -3.70 8.53
N ASP A 67 7.71 -3.27 8.00
CA ASP A 67 8.98 -4.00 8.13
C ASP A 67 9.83 -3.50 9.32
N LYS A 68 11.00 -4.10 9.50
CA LYS A 68 11.96 -3.71 10.55
C LYS A 68 12.50 -2.29 10.43
N ARG A 69 12.43 -1.69 9.23
CA ARG A 69 12.83 -0.29 8.99
C ARG A 69 11.68 0.69 9.27
N GLY A 70 10.50 0.19 9.62
CA GLY A 70 9.30 0.98 9.86
C GLY A 70 8.54 1.39 8.60
N ARG A 71 9.00 0.98 7.39
CA ARG A 71 8.26 1.21 6.15
C ARG A 71 6.92 0.47 6.22
N GLN A 72 5.86 1.14 5.83
CA GLN A 72 4.51 0.57 5.86
C GLN A 72 4.05 0.12 4.50
N TYR A 73 3.30 -0.96 4.48
CA TYR A 73 2.77 -1.57 3.27
C TYR A 73 1.26 -1.75 3.44
N LEU A 74 0.51 -1.22 2.50
CA LEU A 74 -0.92 -1.43 2.34
C LEU A 74 -1.11 -2.32 1.13
N VAL A 75 -1.84 -3.41 1.27
CA VAL A 75 -2.15 -4.32 0.15
C VAL A 75 -3.65 -4.41 0.02
N GLU A 76 -4.17 -4.15 -1.16
CA GLU A 76 -5.60 -4.20 -1.47
C GLU A 76 -5.85 -5.04 -2.73
N MET A 77 -6.96 -5.80 -2.72
CA MET A 77 -7.49 -6.51 -3.88
C MET A 77 -8.79 -5.86 -4.34
N GLN A 78 -8.79 -5.25 -5.50
CA GLN A 78 -9.93 -4.54 -6.06
C GLN A 78 -10.54 -5.33 -7.23
N MET A 79 -11.73 -5.86 -7.04
CA MET A 79 -12.42 -6.67 -8.07
C MET A 79 -13.04 -5.82 -9.15
N VAL A 80 -13.62 -4.67 -8.81
CA VAL A 80 -14.31 -3.78 -9.73
C VAL A 80 -13.69 -2.39 -9.65
N TRP A 81 -13.31 -1.85 -10.79
CA TRP A 81 -12.77 -0.50 -10.88
C TRP A 81 -13.86 0.55 -10.64
N SER A 82 -13.49 1.63 -9.95
CA SER A 82 -14.30 2.84 -9.88
C SER A 82 -13.39 4.08 -9.93
N PRO A 83 -13.85 5.20 -10.48
CA PRO A 83 -13.04 6.44 -10.54
C PRO A 83 -12.56 6.90 -9.18
N GLU A 84 -13.31 6.63 -8.12
CA GLU A 84 -12.95 7.00 -6.74
C GLU A 84 -11.87 6.12 -6.14
N PHE A 85 -11.50 5.02 -6.81
CA PHE A 85 -10.50 4.09 -6.27
C PHE A 85 -9.14 4.76 -6.11
N GLN A 86 -8.67 5.53 -7.08
CA GLN A 86 -7.39 6.25 -6.96
C GLN A 86 -7.39 7.23 -5.79
N GLN A 87 -8.48 7.99 -5.59
CA GLN A 87 -8.61 8.88 -4.43
C GLN A 87 -8.61 8.09 -3.12
N ARG A 88 -9.24 6.91 -3.10
CA ARG A 88 -9.25 6.03 -1.92
C ARG A 88 -7.86 5.49 -1.60
N VAL A 89 -7.10 5.07 -2.61
CA VAL A 89 -5.70 4.64 -2.46
C VAL A 89 -4.87 5.75 -1.83
N LEU A 90 -4.90 6.95 -2.40
CA LEU A 90 -4.19 8.10 -1.87
C LEU A 90 -4.64 8.45 -0.44
N PHE A 91 -5.93 8.42 -0.18
CA PHE A 91 -6.50 8.69 1.14
C PHE A 91 -6.01 7.69 2.20
N ASN A 92 -6.03 6.38 1.90
CA ASN A 92 -5.59 5.33 2.82
C ASN A 92 -4.08 5.43 3.09
N ALA A 93 -3.27 5.65 2.05
CA ALA A 93 -1.83 5.82 2.18
C ALA A 93 -1.48 7.08 3.00
N SER A 94 -2.17 8.20 2.76
CA SER A 94 -2.00 9.43 3.54
C SER A 94 -2.35 9.22 5.01
N LYS A 95 -3.40 8.49 5.31
CA LYS A 95 -3.76 8.13 6.70
C LYS A 95 -2.70 7.28 7.37
N ALA A 96 -2.17 6.28 6.67
CA ALA A 96 -1.10 5.44 7.18
C ALA A 96 0.17 6.27 7.45
N TYR A 97 0.46 7.24 6.58
CA TYR A 97 1.61 8.12 6.72
C TYR A 97 1.51 9.05 7.93
N VAL A 98 0.42 9.81 8.06
CA VAL A 98 0.27 10.80 9.16
C VAL A 98 0.15 10.14 10.53
N ARG A 99 -0.24 8.87 10.60
CA ARG A 99 -0.36 8.13 11.86
C ARG A 99 0.95 7.59 12.42
N GLN A 100 2.06 7.77 11.70
CA GLN A 100 3.36 7.31 12.15
C GLN A 100 3.93 8.20 13.26
N VAL A 101 3.52 9.46 13.31
CA VAL A 101 3.98 10.44 14.31
C VAL A 101 2.81 11.01 15.10
N LYS A 102 3.07 11.31 16.37
CA LYS A 102 2.14 11.95 17.28
C LYS A 102 2.52 13.41 17.47
N THR A 103 1.62 14.17 18.11
CA THR A 103 1.90 15.56 18.48
C THR A 103 3.18 15.64 19.31
N GLY A 104 4.13 16.45 18.85
CA GLY A 104 5.43 16.67 19.51
C GLY A 104 6.54 15.73 19.09
N GLU A 105 6.29 14.77 18.21
CA GLU A 105 7.32 13.92 17.61
C GLU A 105 7.91 14.55 16.34
N GLU A 106 9.16 14.20 16.04
CA GLU A 106 9.89 14.73 14.90
C GLU A 106 9.44 14.11 13.58
N TYR A 107 9.34 14.92 12.53
CA TYR A 107 8.96 14.45 11.19
C TYR A 107 10.00 13.53 10.53
N GLU A 108 11.25 13.56 10.99
CA GLU A 108 12.30 12.64 10.55
C GLU A 108 12.01 11.17 10.86
N LEU A 109 11.08 10.90 11.79
CA LEU A 109 10.62 9.54 12.11
C LEU A 109 9.69 8.94 11.04
N LEU A 110 9.15 9.78 10.15
CA LEU A 110 8.26 9.33 9.09
C LEU A 110 8.98 8.41 8.10
N GLN A 111 8.40 7.25 7.88
CA GLN A 111 8.89 6.26 6.94
C GLN A 111 8.01 6.17 5.69
N LEU A 112 8.54 5.59 4.62
CA LEU A 112 7.82 5.36 3.38
C LEU A 112 6.54 4.54 3.61
N VAL A 113 5.51 4.87 2.86
CA VAL A 113 4.28 4.08 2.75
C VAL A 113 4.14 3.61 1.31
N TYR A 114 4.10 2.30 1.12
CA TYR A 114 3.82 1.65 -0.15
C TYR A 114 2.37 1.18 -0.17
N SER A 115 1.64 1.48 -1.23
CA SER A 115 0.28 0.97 -1.45
C SER A 115 0.28 0.10 -2.70
N LEU A 116 0.23 -1.21 -2.51
CA LEU A 116 0.15 -2.21 -3.57
C LEU A 116 -1.32 -2.56 -3.80
N ASN A 117 -1.81 -2.29 -5.00
CA ASN A 117 -3.20 -2.49 -5.36
C ASN A 117 -3.30 -3.48 -6.52
N LEU A 118 -3.90 -4.63 -6.26
CA LEU A 118 -4.15 -5.66 -7.26
C LEU A 118 -5.55 -5.42 -7.83
N VAL A 119 -5.63 -4.96 -9.07
CA VAL A 119 -6.90 -4.60 -9.72
C VAL A 119 -7.25 -5.65 -10.77
N ASN A 120 -8.47 -6.20 -10.70
CA ASN A 120 -8.93 -7.25 -11.62
C ASN A 120 -9.52 -6.69 -12.93
N GLU A 121 -9.38 -5.39 -13.19
CA GLU A 121 -9.87 -4.72 -14.40
C GLU A 121 -8.80 -3.78 -14.97
N VAL A 122 -8.91 -3.47 -16.26
CA VAL A 122 -8.10 -2.42 -16.88
C VAL A 122 -8.63 -1.06 -16.44
N PHE A 123 -7.83 -0.29 -15.73
CA PHE A 123 -8.23 1.02 -15.17
C PHE A 123 -7.63 2.22 -15.90
N GLU A 124 -6.54 2.00 -16.65
CA GLU A 124 -5.88 3.01 -17.49
C GLU A 124 -5.72 2.47 -18.92
N PRO A 125 -6.82 2.39 -19.70
CA PRO A 125 -6.79 1.79 -21.03
C PRO A 125 -5.90 2.52 -22.03
N GLU A 126 -5.58 3.78 -21.75
CA GLU A 126 -4.67 4.62 -22.58
C GLU A 126 -3.19 4.31 -22.32
N LEU A 127 -2.86 3.61 -21.23
CA LEU A 127 -1.50 3.22 -20.88
C LEU A 127 -1.23 1.77 -21.23
N GLU A 128 -0.10 1.52 -21.86
CA GLU A 128 0.35 0.15 -22.14
C GLU A 128 0.84 -0.56 -20.87
N GLY A 129 0.59 -1.87 -20.79
CA GLY A 129 1.07 -2.73 -19.72
C GLY A 129 0.02 -2.99 -18.65
N PHE A 130 0.39 -3.88 -17.74
CA PHE A 130 -0.46 -4.34 -16.62
C PHE A 130 0.04 -3.86 -15.24
N TYR A 131 1.11 -3.06 -15.23
CA TYR A 131 1.80 -2.61 -14.03
C TYR A 131 2.05 -1.11 -14.13
N HIS A 132 1.49 -0.33 -13.20
CA HIS A 132 1.57 1.11 -13.17
C HIS A 132 2.12 1.56 -11.82
N TYR A 133 3.11 2.43 -11.85
CA TYR A 133 3.79 2.94 -10.67
C TYR A 133 3.63 4.46 -10.54
N TYR A 134 3.06 4.88 -9.44
CA TYR A 134 2.82 6.28 -9.12
C TYR A 134 3.64 6.69 -7.91
N LYS A 135 4.26 7.84 -7.99
CA LYS A 135 4.98 8.47 -6.88
C LYS A 135 4.89 9.99 -6.97
N MET A 136 5.06 10.66 -5.83
CA MET A 136 5.23 12.11 -5.85
C MET A 136 6.62 12.47 -6.35
N VAL A 137 6.67 13.35 -7.34
CA VAL A 137 7.91 13.82 -7.94
C VAL A 137 7.88 15.34 -8.16
N HIS A 138 9.05 15.95 -8.23
CA HIS A 138 9.15 17.31 -8.73
C HIS A 138 8.90 17.29 -10.24
N VAL A 139 7.87 18.00 -10.73
CA VAL A 139 7.39 17.90 -12.12
C VAL A 139 8.48 18.26 -13.14
N GLU A 140 9.26 19.32 -12.86
CA GLU A 140 10.32 19.78 -13.76
C GLU A 140 11.62 18.95 -13.69
N HIS A 141 11.75 18.11 -12.67
CA HIS A 141 12.93 17.30 -12.40
C HIS A 141 12.56 15.87 -11.95
N SER A 142 11.62 15.28 -12.67
CA SER A 142 11.11 13.94 -12.32
C SER A 142 12.20 12.85 -12.29
N GLU A 143 13.24 13.01 -13.12
CA GLU A 143 14.41 12.13 -13.14
C GLU A 143 15.29 12.24 -11.87
N LYS A 144 15.19 13.37 -11.16
CA LYS A 144 15.89 13.61 -9.89
C LYS A 144 15.04 13.29 -8.66
N SER A 145 13.90 12.62 -8.86
CA SER A 145 13.00 12.30 -7.74
C SER A 145 13.81 11.58 -6.67
N ASN A 146 13.92 12.24 -5.51
CA ASN A 146 14.59 11.67 -4.36
C ASN A 146 13.94 10.31 -4.06
N ARG A 147 14.75 9.29 -3.82
CA ARG A 147 14.34 7.96 -3.35
C ARG A 147 13.52 7.97 -2.03
N ARG A 148 13.28 9.17 -1.49
CA ARG A 148 12.51 9.47 -0.27
C ARG A 148 11.18 10.16 -0.55
N SER A 149 10.54 9.95 -1.71
CA SER A 149 9.15 10.38 -1.83
C SER A 149 8.31 9.54 -0.86
N SER A 150 7.59 10.21 0.01
CA SER A 150 6.88 9.60 1.14
C SER A 150 5.67 8.73 0.74
N PHE A 151 5.34 8.70 -0.55
CA PHE A 151 4.19 7.99 -1.09
C PHE A 151 4.55 7.33 -2.40
N ASP A 152 4.54 6.01 -2.39
CA ASP A 152 4.65 5.17 -3.57
C ASP A 152 3.34 4.37 -3.73
N PHE A 153 2.70 4.49 -4.89
CA PHE A 153 1.47 3.79 -5.23
C PHE A 153 1.69 2.86 -6.42
N ARG A 154 1.19 1.65 -6.29
CA ARG A 154 1.21 0.64 -7.34
C ARG A 154 -0.08 -0.13 -7.40
#